data_bf4fc97362a22714b67742f5cb9eaaba
#
_entry.id   bf4fc97362a22714b67742f5cb9eaaba
#
_cell.length_a   1.000
_cell.length_b   1.000
_cell.length_c   1.000
_cell.angle_alpha   90.00
_cell.angle_beta   90.00
_cell.angle_gamma   90.00
#
_symmetry.space_group_name_H-M   'P 1'
#
loop_
_entity.id
_entity.type
_entity.pdbx_description
1 polymer ?
#
loop_
_entity_poly.entity_id
_entity_poly.type
_entity_poly.pdbx_seq_one_letter_code
_entity_poly.pdbx_strand_id
1 'polypeptide(L)'
;MASRLGKMPIWQRYFVIGSIFLCSITGLMYLLVNDFHLTPLIFRPHTILSWHGLTAMAASMALGSVLTVHLKAGLKAKQQMVSGLGQLVCLLALILTAALLYYGPAELREHAITAHWVIGILFLGFFLGHMLHISCKQKALS
;
A
#
# COMPACT_ATOMS: atom_id res chain seq x y z
N MET A 1 -31.66 -11.38 0.37
CA MET A 1 -30.97 -10.60 1.43
C MET A 1 -29.50 -10.49 1.05
N ALA A 2 -29.09 -9.41 0.39
CA ALA A 2 -27.68 -9.15 0.11
C ALA A 2 -27.00 -8.85 1.45
N SER A 3 -26.05 -9.70 1.84
CA SER A 3 -25.39 -9.62 3.14
C SER A 3 -24.70 -8.26 3.32
N ARG A 4 -25.06 -7.54 4.37
CA ARG A 4 -24.37 -6.31 4.82
C ARG A 4 -22.93 -6.56 5.28
N LEU A 5 -22.45 -7.78 5.20
CA LEU A 5 -21.09 -8.24 5.50
C LEU A 5 -20.13 -7.83 4.37
N GLY A 6 -19.64 -6.62 4.41
CA GLY A 6 -18.63 -6.14 3.47
C GLY A 6 -18.72 -4.65 3.11
N LYS A 7 -19.71 -3.93 3.59
CA LYS A 7 -19.73 -2.47 3.43
C LYS A 7 -18.83 -1.82 4.48
N MET A 8 -17.64 -1.49 4.04
CA MET A 8 -16.71 -0.69 4.83
C MET A 8 -17.33 0.68 5.16
N PRO A 9 -17.26 1.16 6.41
CA PRO A 9 -17.68 2.51 6.75
C PRO A 9 -16.97 3.55 5.87
N ILE A 10 -17.66 4.64 5.55
CA ILE A 10 -17.15 5.68 4.63
C ILE A 10 -15.82 6.25 5.14
N TRP A 11 -15.71 6.56 6.43
CA TRP A 11 -14.50 7.09 7.04
C TRP A 11 -13.30 6.14 6.92
N GLN A 12 -13.53 4.84 7.12
CA GLN A 12 -12.49 3.81 7.02
C GLN A 12 -12.00 3.66 5.58
N ARG A 13 -12.92 3.75 4.60
CA ARG A 13 -12.57 3.75 3.18
C ARG A 13 -11.67 4.93 2.82
N TYR A 14 -12.01 6.15 3.27
CA TYR A 14 -11.17 7.33 3.03
C TYR A 14 -9.83 7.23 3.74
N PHE A 15 -9.80 6.68 4.95
CA PHE A 15 -8.58 6.48 5.70
C PHE A 15 -7.63 5.50 4.98
N VAL A 16 -8.13 4.36 4.48
CA VAL A 16 -7.32 3.40 3.71
C VAL A 16 -6.81 4.02 2.42
N ILE A 17 -7.70 4.61 1.63
CA ILE A 17 -7.31 5.20 0.33
C ILE A 17 -6.33 6.34 0.55
N GLY A 18 -6.63 7.28 1.44
CA GLY A 18 -5.79 8.45 1.70
C GLY A 18 -4.41 8.09 2.21
N SER A 19 -4.30 7.17 3.18
CA SER A 19 -3.01 6.74 3.73
C SER A 19 -2.15 6.01 2.69
N ILE A 20 -2.73 5.13 1.87
CA ILE A 20 -2.01 4.45 0.80
C ILE A 20 -1.53 5.44 -0.27
N PHE A 21 -2.38 6.37 -0.69
CA PHE A 21 -1.99 7.39 -1.67
C PHE A 21 -0.86 8.29 -1.15
N LEU A 22 -0.96 8.78 0.09
CA LEU A 22 0.09 9.60 0.70
C LEU A 22 1.40 8.83 0.84
N CYS A 23 1.35 7.58 1.29
CA CYS A 23 2.52 6.71 1.38
C CYS A 23 3.15 6.48 0.01
N SER A 24 2.34 6.20 -1.02
CA SER A 24 2.84 5.98 -2.38
C SER A 24 3.47 7.23 -2.99
N ILE A 25 2.84 8.40 -2.80
CA ILE A 25 3.38 9.67 -3.30
C ILE A 25 4.71 9.99 -2.63
N THR A 26 4.79 9.89 -1.30
CA THR A 26 6.02 10.20 -0.57
C THR A 26 7.14 9.20 -0.87
N GLY A 27 6.82 7.91 -1.05
CA GLY A 27 7.78 6.88 -1.46
C GLY A 27 8.29 7.11 -2.88
N LEU A 28 7.40 7.43 -3.82
CA LEU A 28 7.78 7.74 -5.19
C LEU A 28 8.63 9.03 -5.26
N MET A 29 8.26 10.07 -4.51
CA MET A 29 9.07 11.30 -4.42
C MET A 29 10.47 11.01 -3.90
N TYR A 30 10.59 10.17 -2.86
CA TYR A 30 11.89 9.79 -2.33
C TYR A 30 12.74 9.03 -3.37
N LEU A 31 12.15 8.06 -4.05
CA LEU A 31 12.79 7.29 -5.11
C LEU A 31 13.30 8.20 -6.23
N LEU A 32 12.46 9.12 -6.73
CA LEU A 32 12.83 10.03 -7.81
C LEU A 32 13.97 10.99 -7.44
N VAL A 33 13.98 11.48 -6.21
CA VAL A 33 15.02 12.42 -5.75
C VAL A 33 16.33 11.70 -5.40
N ASN A 34 16.24 10.55 -4.72
CA ASN A 34 17.43 9.86 -4.18
C ASN A 34 18.10 8.95 -5.22
N ASP A 35 17.33 8.14 -5.95
CA ASP A 35 17.90 7.13 -6.85
C ASP A 35 18.00 7.62 -8.29
N PHE A 36 17.04 8.43 -8.74
CA PHE A 36 17.05 9.00 -10.10
C PHE A 36 17.65 10.41 -10.18
N HIS A 37 18.14 10.95 -9.05
CA HIS A 37 18.80 12.25 -8.97
C HIS A 37 18.03 13.40 -9.65
N LEU A 38 16.71 13.30 -9.68
CA LEU A 38 15.90 14.41 -10.18
C LEU A 38 16.04 15.59 -9.21
N THR A 39 16.11 16.80 -9.81
CA THR A 39 16.33 18.05 -9.05
C THR A 39 15.46 18.12 -7.81
N PRO A 40 16.06 18.48 -6.65
CA PRO A 40 15.35 18.43 -5.38
C PRO A 40 14.13 19.35 -5.44
N LEU A 41 12.99 18.78 -5.18
CA LEU A 41 11.81 19.52 -4.76
C LEU A 41 12.14 20.35 -3.51
N ILE A 42 11.29 21.29 -3.17
CA ILE A 42 11.38 22.21 -2.02
C ILE A 42 11.76 21.51 -0.71
N PHE A 43 11.58 20.18 -0.61
CA PHE A 43 11.82 19.40 0.60
C PHE A 43 13.15 18.64 0.55
N ARG A 44 13.83 18.60 1.71
CA ARG A 44 15.04 17.79 1.90
C ARG A 44 14.71 16.29 1.82
N PRO A 45 15.58 15.42 1.25
CA PRO A 45 15.33 13.97 1.16
C PRO A 45 14.96 13.33 2.50
N HIS A 46 15.62 13.72 3.59
CA HIS A 46 15.30 13.24 4.94
C HIS A 46 13.85 13.57 5.36
N THR A 47 13.36 14.76 5.03
CA THR A 47 11.98 15.17 5.34
C THR A 47 10.98 14.30 4.58
N ILE A 48 11.25 14.03 3.29
CA ILE A 48 10.39 13.16 2.47
C ILE A 48 10.36 11.74 3.05
N LEU A 49 11.53 11.21 3.45
CA LEU A 49 11.64 9.88 4.06
C LEU A 49 10.87 9.80 5.39
N SER A 50 10.94 10.85 6.22
CA SER A 50 10.20 10.92 7.48
C SER A 50 8.69 10.90 7.26
N TRP A 51 8.19 11.64 6.27
CA TRP A 51 6.78 11.61 5.89
C TRP A 51 6.38 10.26 5.30
N HIS A 52 7.26 9.63 4.50
CA HIS A 52 7.01 8.29 3.99
C HIS A 52 6.86 7.28 5.14
N GLY A 53 7.75 7.28 6.11
CA GLY A 53 7.66 6.42 7.29
C GLY A 53 6.36 6.62 8.08
N LEU A 54 5.98 7.89 8.35
CA LEU A 54 4.76 8.21 9.07
C LEU A 54 3.49 7.75 8.31
N THR A 55 3.43 8.02 7.01
CA THR A 55 2.31 7.59 6.17
C THR A 55 2.26 6.08 5.97
N ALA A 56 3.41 5.38 5.96
CA ALA A 56 3.49 3.93 5.93
C ALA A 56 2.92 3.29 7.20
N MET A 57 3.19 3.87 8.37
CA MET A 57 2.56 3.44 9.63
C MET A 57 1.03 3.62 9.57
N ALA A 58 0.56 4.77 9.11
CA ALA A 58 -0.87 5.03 8.94
C ALA A 58 -1.52 4.05 7.96
N ALA A 59 -0.86 3.77 6.81
CA ALA A 59 -1.34 2.80 5.83
C ALA A 59 -1.39 1.37 6.38
N SER A 60 -0.40 0.96 7.17
CA SER A 60 -0.36 -0.35 7.83
C SER A 60 -1.50 -0.50 8.84
N MET A 61 -1.77 0.52 9.66
CA MET A 61 -2.89 0.52 10.60
C MET A 61 -4.23 0.51 9.86
N ALA A 62 -4.38 1.30 8.80
CA ALA A 62 -5.58 1.34 7.99
C ALA A 62 -5.91 -0.02 7.36
N LEU A 63 -4.91 -0.67 6.74
CA LEU A 63 -5.04 -1.99 6.14
C LEU A 63 -5.30 -3.07 7.20
N GLY A 64 -4.59 -3.03 8.33
CA GLY A 64 -4.83 -3.93 9.45
C GLY A 64 -6.26 -3.86 9.97
N SER A 65 -6.85 -2.66 10.04
CA SER A 65 -8.22 -2.45 10.51
C SER A 65 -9.30 -3.09 9.62
N VAL A 66 -9.02 -3.26 8.32
CA VAL A 66 -9.98 -3.85 7.36
C VAL A 66 -9.71 -5.32 7.06
N LEU A 67 -8.51 -5.81 7.38
CA LEU A 67 -8.03 -7.12 6.97
C LEU A 67 -8.96 -8.24 7.43
N THR A 68 -9.36 -8.24 8.70
CA THR A 68 -10.16 -9.33 9.30
C THR A 68 -11.55 -9.47 8.68
N VAL A 69 -12.20 -8.36 8.39
CA VAL A 69 -13.56 -8.34 7.83
C VAL A 69 -13.51 -8.51 6.31
N HIS A 70 -12.63 -7.78 5.65
CA HIS A 70 -12.55 -7.76 4.19
C HIS A 70 -12.00 -9.07 3.62
N LEU A 71 -10.96 -9.63 4.25
CA LEU A 71 -10.39 -10.91 3.84
C LEU A 71 -11.39 -12.06 3.98
N LYS A 72 -12.08 -12.15 5.13
CA LYS A 72 -13.12 -13.18 5.34
C LYS A 72 -14.26 -13.07 4.32
N ALA A 73 -14.70 -11.85 4.02
CA ALA A 73 -15.74 -11.60 3.04
C ALA A 73 -15.28 -11.96 1.61
N GLY A 74 -14.06 -11.59 1.23
CA GLY A 74 -13.46 -11.88 -0.06
C GLY A 74 -13.26 -13.38 -0.30
N LEU A 75 -12.72 -14.09 0.69
CA LEU A 75 -12.53 -15.55 0.64
C LEU A 75 -13.88 -16.29 0.50
N LYS A 76 -14.90 -15.87 1.26
CA LYS A 76 -16.25 -16.46 1.18
C LYS A 76 -16.92 -16.22 -0.18
N ALA A 77 -16.74 -15.02 -0.74
CA ALA A 77 -17.34 -14.64 -2.01
C ALA A 77 -16.56 -15.15 -3.24
N LYS A 78 -15.35 -15.70 -3.05
CA LYS A 78 -14.40 -16.10 -4.12
C LYS A 78 -14.18 -15.01 -5.17
N GLN A 79 -14.35 -13.73 -4.77
CA GLN A 79 -14.21 -12.59 -5.65
C GLN A 79 -12.88 -11.87 -5.38
N GLN A 80 -12.17 -11.51 -6.44
CA GLN A 80 -10.92 -10.72 -6.38
C GLN A 80 -9.84 -11.29 -5.45
N MET A 81 -9.79 -12.62 -5.32
CA MET A 81 -8.83 -13.27 -4.42
C MET A 81 -7.37 -12.98 -4.81
N VAL A 82 -7.08 -12.96 -6.12
CA VAL A 82 -5.71 -12.74 -6.63
C VAL A 82 -5.20 -11.34 -6.25
N SER A 83 -6.00 -10.29 -6.51
CA SER A 83 -5.59 -8.92 -6.18
C SER A 83 -5.55 -8.66 -4.67
N GLY A 84 -6.49 -9.21 -3.91
CA GLY A 84 -6.51 -9.05 -2.45
C GLY A 84 -5.37 -9.81 -1.75
N LEU A 85 -5.11 -11.04 -2.17
CA LEU A 85 -3.99 -11.83 -1.64
C LEU A 85 -2.64 -11.23 -2.08
N GLY A 86 -2.53 -10.77 -3.33
CA GLY A 86 -1.36 -10.06 -3.83
C GLY A 86 -1.02 -8.83 -2.99
N GLN A 87 -2.03 -8.00 -2.67
CA GLN A 87 -1.85 -6.85 -1.78
C GLN A 87 -1.35 -7.26 -0.39
N LEU A 88 -1.90 -8.32 0.19
CA LEU A 88 -1.48 -8.80 1.51
C LEU A 88 -0.03 -9.28 1.50
N VAL A 89 0.35 -10.07 0.50
CA VAL A 89 1.72 -10.57 0.35
C VAL A 89 2.70 -9.40 0.14
N CYS A 90 2.37 -8.46 -0.74
CA CYS A 90 3.20 -7.26 -0.94
C CYS A 90 3.32 -6.43 0.35
N LEU A 91 2.23 -6.24 1.10
CA LEU A 91 2.26 -5.52 2.37
C LEU A 91 3.19 -6.18 3.39
N LEU A 92 3.09 -7.49 3.57
CA LEU A 92 3.98 -8.23 4.47
C LEU A 92 5.45 -8.12 4.04
N ALA A 93 5.72 -8.23 2.75
CA ALA A 93 7.05 -8.07 2.18
C ALA A 93 7.59 -6.63 2.36
N LEU A 94 6.73 -5.60 2.22
CA LEU A 94 7.10 -4.20 2.49
C LEU A 94 7.44 -3.98 3.97
N ILE A 95 6.70 -4.56 4.90
CA ILE A 95 7.01 -4.48 6.33
C ILE A 95 8.35 -5.16 6.63
N LEU A 96 8.60 -6.34 6.06
CA LEU A 96 9.86 -7.07 6.25
C LEU A 96 11.06 -6.31 5.66
N THR A 97 10.92 -5.80 4.44
CA THR A 97 12.00 -5.01 3.82
C THR A 97 12.24 -3.70 4.55
N ALA A 98 11.20 -3.02 5.04
CA ALA A 98 11.35 -1.84 5.90
C ALA A 98 12.10 -2.18 7.20
N ALA A 99 11.78 -3.30 7.85
CA ALA A 99 12.51 -3.76 9.03
C ALA A 99 13.99 -4.04 8.72
N LEU A 100 14.29 -4.66 7.57
CA LEU A 100 15.66 -4.87 7.12
C LEU A 100 16.41 -3.55 6.86
N LEU A 101 15.75 -2.53 6.35
CA LEU A 101 16.35 -1.21 6.14
C LEU A 101 16.75 -0.51 7.44
N TYR A 102 16.00 -0.75 8.53
CA TYR A 102 16.28 -0.13 9.84
C TYR A 102 17.18 -0.97 10.74
N TYR A 103 17.05 -2.29 10.69
CA TYR A 103 17.68 -3.21 11.66
C TYR A 103 18.57 -4.27 11.02
N GLY A 104 18.56 -4.38 9.69
CA GLY A 104 19.33 -5.38 8.96
C GLY A 104 20.82 -5.03 8.86
N PRO A 105 21.63 -6.02 8.50
CA PRO A 105 23.06 -5.82 8.29
C PRO A 105 23.31 -4.93 7.05
N ALA A 106 24.42 -4.19 7.08
CA ALA A 106 24.78 -3.22 6.04
C ALA A 106 24.89 -3.85 4.64
N GLU A 107 25.34 -5.11 4.57
CA GLU A 107 25.51 -5.86 3.34
C GLU A 107 24.21 -6.12 2.58
N LEU A 108 23.09 -6.20 3.30
CA LEU A 108 21.76 -6.43 2.71
C LEU A 108 21.03 -5.14 2.34
N ARG A 109 21.57 -3.97 2.72
CA ARG A 109 20.87 -2.69 2.60
C ARG A 109 20.50 -2.37 1.15
N GLU A 110 21.41 -2.50 0.22
CA GLU A 110 21.19 -2.23 -1.21
C GLU A 110 20.08 -3.12 -1.79
N HIS A 111 20.11 -4.42 -1.48
CA HIS A 111 19.09 -5.36 -1.92
C HIS A 111 17.73 -5.06 -1.27
N ALA A 112 17.74 -4.67 0.00
CA ALA A 112 16.49 -4.30 0.70
C ALA A 112 15.87 -3.02 0.13
N ILE A 113 16.67 -2.00 -0.24
CA ILE A 113 16.20 -0.79 -0.93
C ILE A 113 15.53 -1.17 -2.24
N THR A 114 16.22 -1.92 -3.10
CA THR A 114 15.70 -2.33 -4.40
C THR A 114 14.42 -3.17 -4.26
N ALA A 115 14.42 -4.16 -3.37
CA ALA A 115 13.24 -4.97 -3.10
C ALA A 115 12.07 -4.13 -2.60
N HIS A 116 12.32 -3.19 -1.68
CA HIS A 116 11.28 -2.36 -1.09
C HIS A 116 10.55 -1.51 -2.13
N TRP A 117 11.28 -0.78 -2.97
CA TRP A 117 10.63 0.07 -3.97
C TRP A 117 9.96 -0.73 -5.09
N VAL A 118 10.54 -1.87 -5.54
CA VAL A 118 9.91 -2.75 -6.54
C VAL A 118 8.58 -3.30 -6.01
N ILE A 119 8.59 -3.84 -4.78
CA ILE A 119 7.38 -4.37 -4.14
C ILE A 119 6.36 -3.24 -3.90
N GLY A 120 6.82 -2.03 -3.57
CA GLY A 120 5.96 -0.85 -3.41
C GLY A 120 5.20 -0.49 -4.68
N ILE A 121 5.87 -0.51 -5.84
CA ILE A 121 5.23 -0.29 -7.16
C ILE A 121 4.22 -1.40 -7.46
N LEU A 122 4.58 -2.66 -7.22
CA LEU A 122 3.67 -3.79 -7.40
C LEU A 122 2.44 -3.69 -6.50
N PHE A 123 2.63 -3.32 -5.23
CA PHE A 123 1.53 -3.08 -4.28
C PHE A 123 0.57 -2.00 -4.79
N LEU A 124 1.10 -0.87 -5.26
CA LEU A 124 0.29 0.21 -5.83
C LEU A 124 -0.49 -0.27 -7.06
N GLY A 125 0.13 -1.04 -7.95
CA GLY A 125 -0.51 -1.64 -9.12
C GLY A 125 -1.69 -2.55 -8.73
N PHE A 126 -1.49 -3.46 -7.78
CA PHE A 126 -2.56 -4.32 -7.25
C PHE A 126 -3.66 -3.51 -6.58
N PHE A 127 -3.31 -2.46 -5.84
CA PHE A 127 -4.29 -1.60 -5.17
C PHE A 127 -5.17 -0.85 -6.17
N LEU A 128 -4.58 -0.23 -7.18
CA LEU A 128 -5.30 0.48 -8.24
C LEU A 128 -6.18 -0.48 -9.05
N GLY A 129 -5.65 -1.63 -9.44
CA GLY A 129 -6.41 -2.66 -10.15
C GLY A 129 -7.62 -3.15 -9.36
N HIS A 130 -7.44 -3.37 -8.04
CA HIS A 130 -8.52 -3.76 -7.14
C HIS A 130 -9.62 -2.68 -7.05
N MET A 131 -9.22 -1.41 -6.90
CA MET A 131 -10.17 -0.29 -6.86
C MET A 131 -10.97 -0.11 -8.16
N LEU A 132 -10.26 -0.16 -9.31
CA LEU A 132 -10.89 0.03 -10.62
C LEU A 132 -11.91 -1.08 -10.92
N HIS A 133 -11.58 -2.33 -10.61
CA HIS A 133 -12.49 -3.46 -10.82
C HIS A 133 -13.79 -3.32 -10.01
N ILE A 134 -13.71 -2.85 -8.77
CA ILE A 134 -14.90 -2.58 -7.94
C ILE A 134 -15.76 -1.49 -8.58
N SER A 135 -15.14 -0.40 -9.03
CA SER A 135 -15.85 0.74 -9.63
C SER A 135 -16.54 0.36 -10.94
N CYS A 136 -15.90 -0.43 -11.81
CA CYS A 136 -16.52 -0.91 -13.05
C CYS A 136 -17.72 -1.83 -12.79
N LYS A 137 -17.63 -2.71 -11.79
CA LYS A 137 -18.72 -3.63 -11.46
C LYS A 137 -19.94 -2.90 -10.88
N GLN A 138 -19.73 -1.83 -10.12
CA GLN A 138 -20.82 -1.00 -9.58
C GLN A 138 -21.57 -0.25 -10.68
N LYS A 139 -20.84 0.29 -11.70
CA LYS A 139 -21.46 0.97 -12.85
C LYS A 139 -22.25 0.04 -13.77
N ALA A 140 -21.88 -1.23 -13.85
CA ALA A 140 -22.59 -2.22 -14.67
C ALA A 140 -23.88 -2.73 -14.02
N LEU A 141 -24.14 -2.42 -12.74
CA LEU A 141 -25.31 -2.85 -11.96
C LEU A 141 -26.28 -1.69 -11.66
N SER A 142 -25.93 -0.47 -12.04
CA SER A 142 -26.77 0.75 -11.94
C SER A 142 -27.43 1.07 -13.27
#